data_a6fa5e5010344af4d15d19e75c6946b1
#
_entry.id   a6fa5e5010344af4d15d19e75c6946b1
#
_cell.length_a   1.000
_cell.length_b   1.000
_cell.length_c   1.000
_cell.angle_alpha   90.00
_cell.angle_beta   90.00
_cell.angle_gamma   90.00
#
_symmetry.space_group_name_H-M   'P 1'
#
loop_
_entity.id
_entity.type
_entity.pdbx_description
1 polymer ?
#
loop_
_entity_poly.entity_id
_entity_poly.type
_entity_poly.pdbx_seq_one_letter_code
_entity_poly.pdbx_strand_id
1 'polypeptide(L)'
;MFFLLGSGSGSPIEARQAHAPDVAIIIILLIIFASILGIAFIIFKRISNYYKSEEFLEKERSRKTKYKDILKLAKQHNLTEQDSAILWEVCRVTDCNNILFFIKSNAEVNELFHTAYDIMKQKNLFTDQKMNDFFSCLFKLELIVAQTKKILSTRQIPPESVIFYISAEGEQYPFTVTQNQKDFFTAEIPEFIYKSPRRPELLTRSRFTFKTSDGLSYNLVTRIIRYNEGNDGKFYMVLSHSEQLESQAQRHYKREFFERECLFDAARVNENAKKGEDKFIVSDKEYEGKITNISAGGCCIQTTLPIKEKQYISVHLPDTGIEENIIGIIRRTRRLPTGKLALHIQFQDISLQAKNRIYILVYKYEL
;
A
#
# COMPACT_ATOMS: atom_id res chain seq x y z
N MET A 1 -43.10 -15.96 -96.27
CA MET A 1 -41.66 -15.94 -96.63
C MET A 1 -40.86 -16.52 -95.46
N PHE A 2 -40.37 -17.66 -95.75
CA PHE A 2 -39.40 -18.46 -95.05
C PHE A 2 -38.56 -17.82 -93.94
N PHE A 3 -38.29 -18.50 -92.75
CA PHE A 3 -37.10 -19.30 -92.44
C PHE A 3 -37.21 -19.86 -91.02
N LEU A 4 -37.20 -21.13 -90.90
CA LEU A 4 -36.25 -22.16 -90.52
C LEU A 4 -35.91 -22.19 -89.00
N LEU A 5 -36.25 -23.34 -88.49
CA LEU A 5 -35.89 -24.02 -87.29
C LEU A 5 -34.37 -24.12 -87.12
N GLY A 6 -33.89 -23.82 -85.89
CA GLY A 6 -32.61 -24.22 -85.37
C GLY A 6 -32.80 -25.06 -84.11
N SER A 7 -32.73 -26.38 -84.28
CA SER A 7 -32.69 -27.33 -83.16
C SER A 7 -31.35 -27.28 -82.49
N GLY A 8 -31.27 -26.66 -81.28
CA GLY A 8 -30.12 -26.70 -80.37
C GLY A 8 -30.32 -27.86 -79.41
N SER A 9 -29.67 -28.99 -79.66
CA SER A 9 -29.52 -30.06 -78.67
C SER A 9 -28.68 -29.59 -77.51
N GLY A 10 -29.33 -29.12 -76.44
CA GLY A 10 -28.68 -28.90 -75.14
C GLY A 10 -28.37 -30.25 -74.51
N SER A 11 -27.10 -30.52 -74.34
CA SER A 11 -26.65 -31.66 -73.56
C SER A 11 -27.15 -31.53 -72.10
N PRO A 12 -27.58 -32.62 -71.47
CA PRO A 12 -28.05 -32.57 -70.10
C PRO A 12 -26.82 -32.24 -69.19
N ILE A 13 -26.99 -31.16 -68.49
CA ILE A 13 -26.07 -30.86 -67.34
C ILE A 13 -26.21 -32.04 -66.42
N GLU A 14 -25.20 -32.90 -66.37
CA GLU A 14 -25.04 -33.91 -65.33
C GLU A 14 -24.98 -33.15 -63.98
N ALA A 15 -26.12 -33.18 -63.29
CA ALA A 15 -26.14 -32.78 -61.87
C ALA A 15 -25.19 -33.75 -61.17
N ARG A 16 -24.00 -33.24 -60.78
CA ARG A 16 -23.10 -33.90 -59.83
C ARG A 16 -23.95 -34.19 -58.62
N GLN A 17 -24.42 -35.45 -58.48
CA GLN A 17 -24.95 -35.94 -57.23
C GLN A 17 -23.77 -35.78 -56.15
N ALA A 18 -23.87 -34.75 -55.32
CA ALA A 18 -23.06 -34.66 -54.11
C ALA A 18 -23.41 -35.93 -53.34
N HIS A 19 -22.49 -36.89 -53.31
CA HIS A 19 -22.62 -38.05 -52.45
C HIS A 19 -22.75 -37.50 -51.02
N ALA A 20 -23.92 -37.66 -50.42
CA ALA A 20 -24.09 -37.39 -49.01
C ALA A 20 -23.05 -38.27 -48.26
N PRO A 21 -22.23 -37.67 -47.41
CA PRO A 21 -21.20 -38.43 -46.68
C PRO A 21 -21.91 -39.55 -45.92
N ASP A 22 -21.36 -40.74 -46.02
CA ASP A 22 -21.89 -41.95 -45.37
C ASP A 22 -22.07 -41.65 -43.88
N VAL A 23 -23.27 -41.76 -43.35
CA VAL A 23 -23.63 -41.48 -41.97
C VAL A 23 -22.71 -42.23 -41.00
N ALA A 24 -22.28 -43.41 -41.39
CA ALA A 24 -21.30 -44.22 -40.64
C ALA A 24 -19.93 -43.51 -40.51
N ILE A 25 -19.45 -42.86 -41.57
CA ILE A 25 -18.17 -42.12 -41.54
C ILE A 25 -18.29 -40.90 -40.63
N ILE A 26 -19.44 -40.20 -40.66
CA ILE A 26 -19.68 -39.06 -39.76
C ILE A 26 -19.66 -39.50 -38.29
N ILE A 27 -20.32 -40.63 -37.96
CA ILE A 27 -20.36 -41.18 -36.61
C ILE A 27 -18.95 -41.59 -36.16
N ILE A 28 -18.15 -42.25 -37.00
CA ILE A 28 -16.76 -42.63 -36.69
C ILE A 28 -15.93 -41.38 -36.42
N LEU A 29 -16.03 -40.34 -37.25
CA LEU A 29 -15.29 -39.08 -37.04
C LEU A 29 -15.70 -38.38 -35.73
N LEU A 30 -16.97 -38.40 -35.37
CA LEU A 30 -17.47 -37.86 -34.12
C LEU A 30 -16.92 -38.64 -32.90
N ILE A 31 -16.85 -39.96 -32.98
CA ILE A 31 -16.28 -40.81 -31.92
C ILE A 31 -14.77 -40.54 -31.77
N ILE A 32 -14.04 -40.43 -32.87
CA ILE A 32 -12.61 -40.10 -32.87
C ILE A 32 -12.40 -38.71 -32.26
N PHE A 33 -13.20 -37.70 -32.67
CA PHE A 33 -13.12 -36.36 -32.14
C PHE A 33 -13.44 -36.30 -30.64
N ALA A 34 -14.48 -36.99 -30.20
CA ALA A 34 -14.84 -37.09 -28.77
C ALA A 34 -13.73 -37.79 -27.97
N SER A 35 -13.08 -38.82 -28.52
CA SER A 35 -11.96 -39.52 -27.88
C SER A 35 -10.73 -38.60 -27.73
N ILE A 36 -10.41 -37.81 -28.76
CA ILE A 36 -9.31 -36.82 -28.71
C ILE A 36 -9.58 -35.76 -27.64
N LEU A 37 -10.82 -35.24 -27.58
CA LEU A 37 -11.23 -34.27 -26.55
C LEU A 37 -11.15 -34.88 -25.15
N GLY A 38 -11.56 -36.14 -24.98
CA GLY A 38 -11.47 -36.86 -23.71
C GLY A 38 -10.01 -37.02 -23.24
N ILE A 39 -9.13 -37.42 -24.14
CA ILE A 39 -7.69 -37.54 -23.87
C ILE A 39 -7.09 -36.17 -23.53
N ALA A 40 -7.40 -35.14 -24.30
CA ALA A 40 -6.95 -33.77 -24.05
C ALA A 40 -7.43 -33.26 -22.68
N PHE A 41 -8.67 -33.54 -22.30
CA PHE A 41 -9.22 -33.18 -20.99
C PHE A 41 -8.50 -33.91 -19.83
N ILE A 42 -8.22 -35.21 -19.97
CA ILE A 42 -7.47 -36.00 -18.98
C ILE A 42 -6.05 -35.44 -18.81
N ILE A 43 -5.37 -35.16 -19.93
CA ILE A 43 -4.02 -34.56 -19.91
C ILE A 43 -4.07 -33.19 -19.22
N PHE A 44 -5.02 -32.33 -19.60
CA PHE A 44 -5.19 -31.02 -18.99
C PHE A 44 -5.44 -31.10 -17.47
N LYS A 45 -6.32 -32.02 -17.05
CA LYS A 45 -6.61 -32.26 -15.63
C LYS A 45 -5.37 -32.75 -14.88
N ARG A 46 -4.59 -33.63 -15.47
CA ARG A 46 -3.36 -34.16 -14.89
C ARG A 46 -2.28 -33.09 -14.75
N ILE A 47 -2.11 -32.26 -15.79
CA ILE A 47 -1.20 -31.09 -15.78
C ILE A 47 -1.66 -30.06 -14.73
N SER A 48 -2.96 -29.74 -14.71
CA SER A 48 -3.52 -28.81 -13.72
C SER A 48 -3.31 -29.30 -12.28
N ASN A 49 -3.50 -30.61 -12.02
CA ASN A 49 -3.26 -31.18 -10.70
C ASN A 49 -1.79 -31.16 -10.33
N TYR A 50 -0.89 -31.43 -11.28
CA TYR A 50 0.57 -31.35 -11.05
C TYR A 50 0.98 -29.92 -10.65
N TYR A 51 0.50 -28.88 -11.37
CA TYR A 51 0.80 -27.48 -11.02
C TYR A 51 0.24 -27.03 -9.67
N LYS A 52 -0.74 -27.77 -9.12
CA LYS A 52 -1.31 -27.51 -7.79
C LYS A 52 -0.69 -28.40 -6.71
N SER A 53 0.15 -29.37 -7.08
CA SER A 53 0.78 -30.27 -6.10
C SER A 53 1.76 -29.51 -5.22
N GLU A 54 1.87 -29.94 -3.95
CA GLU A 54 2.84 -29.37 -3.02
C GLU A 54 4.27 -29.51 -3.52
N GLU A 55 4.59 -30.64 -4.13
CA GLU A 55 5.91 -30.91 -4.72
C GLU A 55 6.29 -29.87 -5.79
N PHE A 56 5.36 -29.56 -6.70
CA PHE A 56 5.60 -28.53 -7.71
C PHE A 56 5.74 -27.14 -7.08
N LEU A 57 4.86 -26.80 -6.11
CA LEU A 57 4.90 -25.52 -5.42
C LEU A 57 6.19 -25.35 -4.61
N GLU A 58 6.68 -26.40 -3.98
CA GLU A 58 7.94 -26.38 -3.23
C GLU A 58 9.14 -26.20 -4.17
N LYS A 59 9.16 -26.91 -5.30
CA LYS A 59 10.16 -26.74 -6.35
C LYS A 59 10.15 -25.32 -6.93
N GLU A 60 8.97 -24.75 -7.20
CA GLU A 60 8.85 -23.39 -7.68
C GLU A 60 9.25 -22.37 -6.60
N ARG A 61 9.01 -22.66 -5.34
CA ARG A 61 9.37 -21.81 -4.20
C ARG A 61 10.88 -21.75 -3.97
N SER A 62 11.54 -22.89 -4.11
CA SER A 62 12.99 -23.03 -3.85
C SER A 62 13.88 -22.58 -5.01
N ARG A 63 13.34 -22.47 -6.24
CA ARG A 63 14.13 -21.99 -7.38
C ARG A 63 14.51 -20.53 -7.26
N LYS A 64 15.64 -20.14 -7.83
CA LYS A 64 16.06 -18.73 -7.86
C LYS A 64 15.13 -17.87 -8.69
N THR A 65 15.00 -16.61 -8.27
CA THR A 65 14.22 -15.58 -9.01
C THR A 65 14.78 -15.40 -10.41
N LYS A 66 13.89 -15.35 -11.40
CA LYS A 66 14.21 -15.01 -12.78
C LYS A 66 13.65 -13.62 -13.10
N TYR A 67 14.28 -12.92 -14.03
CA TYR A 67 13.81 -11.57 -14.43
C TYR A 67 12.33 -11.56 -14.88
N LYS A 68 11.86 -12.64 -15.53
CA LYS A 68 10.45 -12.80 -15.89
C LYS A 68 9.49 -12.82 -14.70
N ASP A 69 9.95 -13.25 -13.52
CA ASP A 69 9.14 -13.25 -12.30
C ASP A 69 8.97 -11.82 -11.79
N ILE A 70 10.01 -11.00 -11.90
CA ILE A 70 9.97 -9.55 -11.63
C ILE A 70 8.98 -8.85 -12.57
N LEU A 71 9.06 -9.12 -13.89
CA LEU A 71 8.14 -8.54 -14.87
C LEU A 71 6.67 -8.95 -14.60
N LYS A 72 6.46 -10.19 -14.18
CA LYS A 72 5.13 -10.67 -13.79
C LYS A 72 4.58 -9.91 -12.59
N LEU A 73 5.42 -9.74 -11.55
CA LEU A 73 5.08 -8.96 -10.36
C LEU A 73 4.79 -7.50 -10.72
N ALA A 74 5.66 -6.90 -11.52
CA ALA A 74 5.52 -5.51 -11.98
C ALA A 74 4.19 -5.29 -12.71
N LYS A 75 3.83 -6.20 -13.60
CA LYS A 75 2.55 -6.14 -14.34
C LYS A 75 1.35 -6.29 -13.40
N GLN A 76 1.44 -7.16 -12.40
CA GLN A 76 0.34 -7.39 -11.44
C GLN A 76 0.08 -6.19 -10.52
N HIS A 77 1.14 -5.44 -10.19
CA HIS A 77 1.10 -4.39 -9.17
C HIS A 77 1.48 -3.00 -9.69
N ASN A 78 1.54 -2.82 -11.01
CA ASN A 78 1.87 -1.54 -11.67
C ASN A 78 3.21 -0.93 -11.17
N LEU A 79 4.23 -1.77 -10.98
CA LEU A 79 5.58 -1.30 -10.69
C LEU A 79 6.21 -0.69 -11.95
N THR A 80 7.02 0.35 -11.77
CA THR A 80 7.74 1.01 -12.88
C THR A 80 8.92 0.16 -13.36
N GLU A 81 9.50 0.54 -14.49
CA GLU A 81 10.73 -0.09 -14.99
C GLU A 81 11.90 0.10 -14.01
N GLN A 82 11.99 1.27 -13.36
CA GLN A 82 12.97 1.54 -12.31
C GLN A 82 12.77 0.62 -11.10
N ASP A 83 11.53 0.45 -10.62
CA ASP A 83 11.23 -0.47 -9.54
C ASP A 83 11.64 -1.91 -9.91
N SER A 84 11.37 -2.32 -11.15
CA SER A 84 11.72 -3.64 -11.67
C SER A 84 13.23 -3.85 -11.74
N ALA A 85 13.98 -2.84 -12.15
CA ALA A 85 15.44 -2.87 -12.21
C ALA A 85 16.05 -2.99 -10.80
N ILE A 86 15.58 -2.19 -9.85
CA ILE A 86 16.01 -2.26 -8.44
C ILE A 86 15.68 -3.62 -7.84
N LEU A 87 14.45 -4.09 -8.01
CA LEU A 87 14.01 -5.38 -7.46
C LEU A 87 14.81 -6.56 -8.03
N TRP A 88 15.12 -6.51 -9.33
CA TRP A 88 16.00 -7.49 -9.96
C TRP A 88 17.39 -7.48 -9.35
N GLU A 89 17.97 -6.29 -9.14
CA GLU A 89 19.29 -6.18 -8.52
C GLU A 89 19.28 -6.68 -7.08
N VAL A 90 18.28 -6.34 -6.28
CA VAL A 90 18.06 -6.86 -4.93
C VAL A 90 18.03 -8.39 -4.94
N CYS A 91 17.21 -9.00 -5.79
CA CYS A 91 17.12 -10.45 -5.88
C CYS A 91 18.43 -11.12 -6.32
N ARG A 92 19.20 -10.45 -7.20
CA ARG A 92 20.47 -10.95 -7.71
C ARG A 92 21.58 -10.90 -6.67
N VAL A 93 21.70 -9.81 -5.91
CA VAL A 93 22.76 -9.67 -4.90
C VAL A 93 22.53 -10.54 -3.67
N THR A 94 21.28 -10.82 -3.34
CA THR A 94 20.89 -11.68 -2.22
C THR A 94 20.70 -13.14 -2.61
N ASP A 95 20.84 -13.48 -3.90
CA ASP A 95 20.53 -14.82 -4.43
C ASP A 95 19.11 -15.28 -4.03
N CYS A 96 18.14 -14.38 -4.06
CA CYS A 96 16.79 -14.59 -3.55
C CYS A 96 16.07 -15.74 -4.27
N ASN A 97 15.39 -16.58 -3.51
CA ASN A 97 14.46 -17.56 -4.03
C ASN A 97 13.25 -16.84 -4.66
N ASN A 98 12.39 -17.62 -5.35
CA ASN A 98 11.33 -17.07 -6.18
C ASN A 98 10.52 -15.97 -5.49
N ILE A 99 10.74 -14.72 -5.90
CA ILE A 99 10.16 -13.51 -5.31
C ILE A 99 8.62 -13.55 -5.26
N LEU A 100 7.97 -14.23 -6.21
CA LEU A 100 6.52 -14.36 -6.25
C LEU A 100 5.94 -15.12 -5.04
N PHE A 101 6.75 -15.92 -4.38
CA PHE A 101 6.38 -16.65 -3.16
C PHE A 101 6.95 -16.01 -1.90
N PHE A 102 7.91 -15.11 -2.06
CA PHE A 102 8.63 -14.47 -0.96
C PHE A 102 7.88 -13.25 -0.41
N ILE A 103 7.16 -12.51 -1.26
CA ILE A 103 6.40 -11.31 -0.85
C ILE A 103 5.10 -11.71 -0.13
N LYS A 104 5.22 -12.13 1.13
CA LYS A 104 4.07 -12.54 1.96
C LYS A 104 3.90 -11.71 3.22
N SER A 105 4.99 -11.17 3.74
CA SER A 105 4.99 -10.35 4.94
C SER A 105 5.96 -9.17 4.78
N ASN A 106 5.64 -8.06 5.47
CA ASN A 106 6.54 -6.91 5.50
C ASN A 106 7.88 -7.23 6.16
N ALA A 107 7.89 -8.20 7.10
CA ALA A 107 9.14 -8.64 7.74
C ALA A 107 10.09 -9.28 6.72
N GLU A 108 9.58 -10.22 5.89
CA GLU A 108 10.39 -10.87 4.85
C GLU A 108 10.90 -9.89 3.80
N VAL A 109 10.04 -8.93 3.37
CA VAL A 109 10.45 -7.89 2.42
C VAL A 109 11.54 -7.00 3.03
N ASN A 110 11.38 -6.58 4.29
CA ASN A 110 12.38 -5.75 4.97
C ASN A 110 13.70 -6.50 5.17
N GLU A 111 13.67 -7.77 5.56
CA GLU A 111 14.87 -8.60 5.72
C GLU A 111 15.63 -8.76 4.39
N LEU A 112 14.91 -9.04 3.28
CA LEU A 112 15.49 -9.14 1.95
C LEU A 112 16.20 -7.83 1.55
N PHE A 113 15.53 -6.70 1.74
CA PHE A 113 16.09 -5.40 1.38
C PHE A 113 17.23 -4.98 2.33
N HIS A 114 17.15 -5.33 3.62
CA HIS A 114 18.24 -5.07 4.56
C HIS A 114 19.51 -5.81 4.15
N THR A 115 19.39 -7.12 3.87
CA THR A 115 20.51 -7.92 3.36
C THR A 115 21.07 -7.37 2.06
N ALA A 116 20.20 -6.95 1.13
CA ALA A 116 20.62 -6.33 -0.13
C ALA A 116 21.35 -5.01 0.11
N TYR A 117 20.85 -4.17 1.04
CA TYR A 117 21.47 -2.90 1.38
C TYR A 117 22.90 -3.08 1.87
N ASP A 118 23.13 -4.01 2.80
CA ASP A 118 24.46 -4.28 3.36
C ASP A 118 25.44 -4.73 2.27
N ILE A 119 25.03 -5.66 1.41
CA ILE A 119 25.86 -6.13 0.30
C ILE A 119 26.16 -5.01 -0.69
N MET A 120 25.15 -4.21 -1.05
CA MET A 120 25.30 -3.12 -2.02
C MET A 120 26.16 -1.98 -1.45
N LYS A 121 26.03 -1.67 -0.15
CA LYS A 121 26.86 -0.69 0.55
C LYS A 121 28.33 -1.13 0.58
N GLN A 122 28.60 -2.39 0.98
CA GLN A 122 29.96 -2.95 0.99
C GLN A 122 30.63 -2.92 -0.39
N LYS A 123 29.86 -3.12 -1.46
CA LYS A 123 30.33 -3.10 -2.84
C LYS A 123 30.34 -1.71 -3.48
N ASN A 124 30.00 -0.64 -2.74
CA ASN A 124 29.89 0.73 -3.25
C ASN A 124 29.00 0.85 -4.50
N LEU A 125 27.87 0.14 -4.53
CA LEU A 125 26.96 0.11 -5.67
C LEU A 125 25.87 1.20 -5.63
N PHE A 126 25.78 1.97 -4.54
CA PHE A 126 24.81 3.05 -4.41
C PHE A 126 25.32 4.37 -5.00
N THR A 127 24.48 4.99 -5.80
CA THR A 127 24.46 6.44 -6.04
C THR A 127 23.29 7.01 -5.26
N ASP A 128 23.23 8.34 -5.06
CA ASP A 128 22.11 8.96 -4.33
C ASP A 128 20.77 8.65 -5.00
N GLN A 129 20.70 8.70 -6.33
CA GLN A 129 19.48 8.35 -7.06
C GLN A 129 19.08 6.89 -6.85
N LYS A 130 20.03 5.98 -6.96
CA LYS A 130 19.78 4.54 -6.79
C LYS A 130 19.32 4.20 -5.36
N MET A 131 19.88 4.88 -4.37
CA MET A 131 19.46 4.72 -2.97
C MET A 131 18.02 5.20 -2.76
N ASN A 132 17.66 6.34 -3.33
CA ASN A 132 16.28 6.83 -3.30
C ASN A 132 15.31 5.85 -3.98
N ASP A 133 15.69 5.30 -5.14
CA ASP A 133 14.86 4.34 -5.88
C ASP A 133 14.73 3.02 -5.13
N PHE A 134 15.80 2.58 -4.45
CA PHE A 134 15.81 1.40 -3.60
C PHE A 134 14.78 1.50 -2.46
N PHE A 135 14.78 2.58 -1.69
CA PHE A 135 13.83 2.77 -0.60
C PHE A 135 12.41 3.03 -1.11
N SER A 136 12.26 3.69 -2.26
CA SER A 136 10.96 3.86 -2.91
C SER A 136 10.36 2.52 -3.34
N CYS A 137 11.17 1.63 -3.92
CA CYS A 137 10.78 0.28 -4.28
C CYS A 137 10.40 -0.55 -3.04
N LEU A 138 11.21 -0.51 -1.99
CA LEU A 138 10.89 -1.16 -0.71
C LEU A 138 9.52 -0.74 -0.18
N PHE A 139 9.25 0.56 -0.12
CA PHE A 139 7.97 1.06 0.35
C PHE A 139 6.79 0.60 -0.51
N LYS A 140 6.94 0.57 -1.83
CA LYS A 140 5.91 0.04 -2.74
C LYS A 140 5.63 -1.44 -2.50
N LEU A 141 6.65 -2.25 -2.24
CA LEU A 141 6.48 -3.66 -1.91
C LEU A 141 5.79 -3.86 -0.55
N GLU A 142 6.13 -3.07 0.47
CA GLU A 142 5.41 -3.07 1.75
C GLU A 142 3.91 -2.77 1.54
N LEU A 143 3.59 -1.82 0.67
CA LEU A 143 2.19 -1.50 0.33
C LEU A 143 1.50 -2.66 -0.41
N ILE A 144 2.18 -3.33 -1.32
CA ILE A 144 1.65 -4.51 -2.04
C ILE A 144 1.32 -5.61 -1.03
N VAL A 145 2.24 -5.93 -0.12
CA VAL A 145 2.02 -6.92 0.94
C VAL A 145 0.83 -6.53 1.81
N ALA A 146 0.76 -5.27 2.23
CA ALA A 146 -0.35 -4.78 3.04
C ALA A 146 -1.70 -4.93 2.30
N GLN A 147 -1.73 -4.63 0.99
CA GLN A 147 -2.94 -4.77 0.17
C GLN A 147 -3.43 -6.21 0.04
N THR A 148 -2.54 -7.22 0.07
CA THR A 148 -2.96 -8.64 0.04
C THR A 148 -3.74 -9.03 1.30
N LYS A 149 -3.55 -8.31 2.40
CA LYS A 149 -4.23 -8.51 3.69
C LYS A 149 -5.36 -7.50 3.93
N LYS A 150 -5.92 -6.94 2.85
CA LYS A 150 -6.98 -5.93 2.94
C LYS A 150 -8.17 -6.44 3.74
N ILE A 151 -8.56 -5.66 4.76
CA ILE A 151 -9.77 -5.89 5.55
C ILE A 151 -10.97 -5.37 4.76
N LEU A 152 -11.96 -6.22 4.56
CA LEU A 152 -13.18 -5.90 3.80
C LEU A 152 -14.40 -5.66 4.71
N SER A 153 -14.34 -6.14 5.95
CA SER A 153 -15.42 -6.04 6.91
C SER A 153 -14.88 -5.84 8.32
N THR A 154 -15.65 -5.14 9.17
CA THR A 154 -15.32 -5.01 10.59
C THR A 154 -15.27 -6.36 11.33
N ARG A 155 -15.84 -7.44 10.75
CA ARG A 155 -15.69 -8.80 11.28
C ARG A 155 -14.26 -9.31 11.30
N GLN A 156 -13.39 -8.71 10.48
CA GLN A 156 -11.98 -9.07 10.35
C GLN A 156 -11.05 -8.25 11.27
N ILE A 157 -11.61 -7.30 12.05
CA ILE A 157 -10.83 -6.51 13.00
C ILE A 157 -10.48 -7.42 14.19
N PRO A 158 -9.20 -7.67 14.47
CA PRO A 158 -8.81 -8.52 15.60
C PRO A 158 -9.23 -7.90 16.95
N PRO A 159 -9.56 -8.69 17.98
CA PRO A 159 -9.55 -8.20 19.36
C PRO A 159 -8.21 -7.52 19.69
N GLU A 160 -8.19 -6.68 20.72
CA GLU A 160 -7.06 -5.85 21.17
C GLU A 160 -6.64 -4.75 20.15
N SER A 161 -7.35 -4.64 19.00
CA SER A 161 -7.13 -3.57 18.05
C SER A 161 -7.67 -2.24 18.57
N VAL A 162 -6.94 -1.15 18.30
CA VAL A 162 -7.39 0.20 18.63
C VAL A 162 -8.12 0.80 17.45
N ILE A 163 -9.37 1.21 17.66
CA ILE A 163 -10.15 2.03 16.74
C ILE A 163 -10.28 3.44 17.30
N PHE A 164 -10.27 4.45 16.45
CA PHE A 164 -10.39 5.84 16.89
C PHE A 164 -11.75 6.39 16.51
N TYR A 165 -12.55 6.73 17.50
CA TYR A 165 -13.79 7.47 17.30
C TYR A 165 -13.49 8.91 16.87
N ILE A 166 -14.20 9.39 15.86
CA ILE A 166 -14.09 10.78 15.38
C ILE A 166 -15.33 11.54 15.84
N SER A 167 -15.13 12.51 16.74
CA SER A 167 -16.22 13.38 17.21
C SER A 167 -16.69 14.34 16.12
N ALA A 168 -17.79 15.06 16.39
CA ALA A 168 -18.33 16.07 15.49
C ALA A 168 -17.31 17.21 15.24
N GLU A 169 -16.48 17.51 16.25
CA GLU A 169 -15.43 18.53 16.19
C GLU A 169 -14.14 18.00 15.50
N GLY A 170 -14.13 16.73 15.08
CA GLY A 170 -12.99 16.09 14.42
C GLY A 170 -11.89 15.61 15.37
N GLU A 171 -12.15 15.59 16.68
CA GLU A 171 -11.24 15.01 17.67
C GLU A 171 -11.27 13.48 17.57
N GLN A 172 -10.15 12.83 17.89
CA GLN A 172 -9.99 11.38 17.81
C GLN A 172 -9.77 10.79 19.20
N TYR A 173 -10.59 9.81 19.56
CA TYR A 173 -10.52 9.12 20.85
C TYR A 173 -10.27 7.64 20.64
N PRO A 174 -9.23 7.06 21.28
CA PRO A 174 -8.91 5.65 21.14
C PRO A 174 -9.90 4.78 21.93
N PHE A 175 -10.42 3.75 21.28
CA PHE A 175 -11.25 2.70 21.86
C PHE A 175 -10.63 1.35 21.53
N THR A 176 -10.57 0.44 22.48
CA THR A 176 -9.98 -0.88 22.27
C THR A 176 -11.06 -1.91 21.99
N VAL A 177 -10.96 -2.61 20.86
CA VAL A 177 -11.87 -3.71 20.52
C VAL A 177 -11.61 -4.86 21.47
N THR A 178 -12.61 -5.24 22.28
CA THR A 178 -12.47 -6.31 23.28
C THR A 178 -13.01 -7.64 22.77
N GLN A 179 -14.10 -7.61 21.99
CA GLN A 179 -14.71 -8.80 21.41
C GLN A 179 -15.17 -8.52 19.99
N ASN A 180 -15.02 -9.52 19.14
CA ASN A 180 -15.54 -9.48 17.78
C ASN A 180 -16.31 -10.78 17.50
N GLN A 181 -17.65 -10.68 17.53
CA GLN A 181 -18.58 -11.80 17.36
C GLN A 181 -19.25 -11.74 15.99
N LYS A 182 -20.04 -12.76 15.64
CA LYS A 182 -20.68 -12.85 14.31
C LYS A 182 -21.58 -11.66 13.98
N ASP A 183 -22.32 -11.14 14.94
CA ASP A 183 -23.38 -10.13 14.70
C ASP A 183 -23.00 -8.72 15.16
N PHE A 184 -22.01 -8.60 16.05
CA PHE A 184 -21.57 -7.33 16.61
C PHE A 184 -20.13 -7.42 17.09
N PHE A 185 -19.52 -6.28 17.32
CA PHE A 185 -18.26 -6.18 18.04
C PHE A 185 -18.36 -5.19 19.19
N THR A 186 -17.50 -5.36 20.18
CA THR A 186 -17.51 -4.57 21.41
C THR A 186 -16.17 -3.84 21.54
N ALA A 187 -16.24 -2.57 21.90
CA ALA A 187 -15.06 -1.77 22.18
C ALA A 187 -15.14 -1.14 23.58
N GLU A 188 -14.03 -1.18 24.33
CA GLU A 188 -13.87 -0.48 25.60
C GLU A 188 -13.74 1.02 25.32
N ILE A 189 -14.47 1.84 26.10
CA ILE A 189 -14.50 3.28 25.98
C ILE A 189 -13.85 3.90 27.21
N PRO A 190 -12.98 4.90 27.07
CA PRO A 190 -12.49 5.66 28.20
C PRO A 190 -13.63 6.31 29.00
N GLU A 191 -13.57 6.23 30.32
CA GLU A 191 -14.59 6.74 31.23
C GLU A 191 -14.93 8.22 30.98
N PHE A 192 -13.91 9.05 30.72
CA PHE A 192 -14.10 10.49 30.47
C PHE A 192 -14.91 10.77 29.19
N ILE A 193 -14.89 9.87 28.19
CA ILE A 193 -15.76 9.96 27.00
C ILE A 193 -17.16 9.44 27.32
N TYR A 194 -17.25 8.30 28.02
CA TYR A 194 -18.53 7.73 28.37
C TYR A 194 -19.43 8.68 29.18
N LYS A 195 -18.83 9.44 30.12
CA LYS A 195 -19.52 10.41 30.98
C LYS A 195 -19.66 11.81 30.35
N SER A 196 -19.10 12.04 29.15
CA SER A 196 -19.12 13.34 28.50
C SER A 196 -20.24 13.49 27.47
N PRO A 197 -20.66 14.72 27.12
CA PRO A 197 -21.56 14.96 26.00
C PRO A 197 -20.96 14.60 24.63
N ARG A 198 -19.65 14.30 24.56
CA ARG A 198 -18.95 13.84 23.36
C ARG A 198 -19.13 12.35 23.11
N ARG A 199 -19.80 11.64 24.01
CA ARG A 199 -20.12 10.24 23.82
C ARG A 199 -20.96 10.07 22.54
N PRO A 200 -20.61 9.11 21.65
CA PRO A 200 -21.43 8.83 20.47
C PRO A 200 -22.88 8.52 20.86
N GLU A 201 -23.85 9.03 20.13
CA GLU A 201 -25.26 8.78 20.43
C GLU A 201 -25.69 7.36 20.08
N LEU A 202 -26.60 6.81 20.89
CA LEU A 202 -27.19 5.50 20.65
C LEU A 202 -27.97 5.47 19.33
N LEU A 203 -27.95 4.33 18.67
CA LEU A 203 -28.62 4.05 17.41
C LEU A 203 -28.22 4.95 16.24
N THR A 204 -27.19 5.78 16.41
CA THR A 204 -26.63 6.63 15.34
C THR A 204 -25.47 5.93 14.64
N ARG A 205 -25.15 6.40 13.42
CA ARG A 205 -23.95 6.00 12.70
C ARG A 205 -22.82 6.95 13.05
N SER A 206 -21.76 6.42 13.62
CA SER A 206 -20.58 7.16 14.00
C SER A 206 -19.37 6.76 13.15
N ARG A 207 -18.46 7.72 12.96
CA ARG A 207 -17.23 7.52 12.18
C ARG A 207 -16.10 7.06 13.09
N PHE A 208 -15.38 6.07 12.62
CA PHE A 208 -14.16 5.59 13.25
C PHE A 208 -13.05 5.49 12.22
N THR A 209 -11.82 5.49 12.68
CA THR A 209 -10.66 5.09 11.90
C THR A 209 -10.00 3.89 12.56
N PHE A 210 -9.43 3.04 11.76
CA PHE A 210 -8.73 1.83 12.20
C PHE A 210 -7.44 1.70 11.40
N LYS A 211 -6.36 1.30 12.08
CA LYS A 211 -5.08 1.06 11.44
C LYS A 211 -4.67 -0.40 11.68
N THR A 212 -4.35 -1.13 10.62
CA THR A 212 -3.83 -2.49 10.71
C THR A 212 -2.37 -2.49 11.17
N SER A 213 -1.90 -3.63 11.68
CA SER A 213 -0.49 -3.86 12.00
C SER A 213 0.43 -3.62 10.79
N ASP A 214 -0.05 -3.94 9.58
CA ASP A 214 0.67 -3.73 8.33
C ASP A 214 0.63 -2.27 7.82
N GLY A 215 0.03 -1.36 8.59
CA GLY A 215 0.06 0.09 8.33
C GLY A 215 -1.05 0.64 7.44
N LEU A 216 -1.99 -0.18 6.95
CA LEU A 216 -3.17 0.29 6.24
C LEU A 216 -4.12 1.00 7.19
N SER A 217 -4.68 2.11 6.76
CA SER A 217 -5.68 2.86 7.51
C SER A 217 -7.03 2.81 6.80
N TYR A 218 -8.09 2.64 7.59
CA TYR A 218 -9.46 2.57 7.10
C TYR A 218 -10.33 3.60 7.80
N ASN A 219 -11.26 4.17 7.05
CA ASN A 219 -12.44 4.82 7.62
C ASN A 219 -13.55 3.78 7.66
N LEU A 220 -14.25 3.73 8.75
CA LEU A 220 -15.45 2.91 8.89
C LEU A 220 -16.57 3.72 9.51
N VAL A 221 -17.78 3.45 9.06
CA VAL A 221 -19.01 4.00 9.63
C VAL A 221 -19.82 2.85 10.15
N THR A 222 -20.09 2.86 11.45
CA THR A 222 -20.86 1.80 12.09
C THR A 222 -21.90 2.36 13.05
N ARG A 223 -22.94 1.57 13.32
CA ARG A 223 -24.02 1.96 14.20
C ARG A 223 -23.75 1.50 15.63
N ILE A 224 -23.97 2.39 16.59
CA ILE A 224 -23.87 2.09 18.00
C ILE A 224 -25.20 1.45 18.44
N ILE A 225 -25.12 0.23 18.97
CA ILE A 225 -26.30 -0.54 19.40
C ILE A 225 -26.66 -0.21 20.83
N ARG A 226 -25.68 -0.30 21.75
CA ARG A 226 -25.88 -0.06 23.19
C ARG A 226 -24.56 0.18 23.89
N TYR A 227 -24.66 0.66 25.12
CA TYR A 227 -23.58 0.74 26.08
C TYR A 227 -23.80 -0.26 27.21
N ASN A 228 -22.72 -0.82 27.71
CA ASN A 228 -22.70 -1.72 28.86
C ASN A 228 -21.66 -1.23 29.86
N GLU A 229 -21.92 -1.42 31.11
CA GLU A 229 -20.93 -1.32 32.19
C GLU A 229 -20.53 -2.74 32.59
N GLY A 230 -19.24 -3.01 32.60
CA GLY A 230 -18.67 -4.29 32.97
C GLY A 230 -18.57 -4.46 34.48
N ASN A 231 -18.46 -5.70 34.92
CA ASN A 231 -18.23 -6.02 36.34
C ASN A 231 -16.83 -5.54 36.83
N ASP A 232 -15.96 -5.19 35.90
CA ASP A 232 -14.64 -4.61 36.11
C ASP A 232 -14.65 -3.09 36.25
N GLY A 233 -15.81 -2.45 36.24
CA GLY A 233 -15.99 -1.01 36.30
C GLY A 233 -15.64 -0.29 35.02
N LYS A 234 -15.42 -1.01 33.91
CA LYS A 234 -15.12 -0.45 32.60
C LYS A 234 -16.40 -0.25 31.78
N PHE A 235 -16.32 0.66 30.84
CA PHE A 235 -17.42 0.98 29.95
C PHE A 235 -17.17 0.42 28.56
N TYR A 236 -18.22 -0.18 28.00
CA TYR A 236 -18.18 -0.86 26.71
C TYR A 236 -19.24 -0.33 25.77
N MET A 237 -18.90 -0.23 24.51
CA MET A 237 -19.81 0.11 23.43
C MET A 237 -19.96 -1.09 22.50
N VAL A 238 -21.20 -1.48 22.23
CA VAL A 238 -21.56 -2.53 21.27
C VAL A 238 -21.89 -1.87 19.93
N LEU A 239 -21.22 -2.33 18.88
CA LEU A 239 -21.28 -1.78 17.53
C LEU A 239 -21.77 -2.84 16.54
N SER A 240 -22.59 -2.44 15.57
CA SER A 240 -22.96 -3.31 14.46
C SER A 240 -21.78 -3.52 13.51
N HIS A 241 -21.77 -4.63 12.77
CA HIS A 241 -20.80 -4.79 11.70
C HIS A 241 -21.07 -3.86 10.51
N SER A 242 -20.01 -3.50 9.82
CA SER A 242 -20.03 -2.74 8.59
C SER A 242 -19.16 -3.43 7.53
N GLU A 243 -19.71 -3.58 6.33
CA GLU A 243 -18.99 -4.01 5.14
C GLU A 243 -18.44 -2.80 4.36
N GLN A 244 -18.72 -1.58 4.83
CA GLN A 244 -18.28 -0.35 4.20
C GLN A 244 -17.02 0.16 4.91
N LEU A 245 -15.89 -0.42 4.52
CA LEU A 245 -14.56 0.04 4.93
C LEU A 245 -13.91 0.76 3.77
N GLU A 246 -13.70 2.06 3.94
CA GLU A 246 -12.98 2.88 2.97
C GLU A 246 -11.50 2.92 3.34
N SER A 247 -10.65 2.42 2.48
CA SER A 247 -9.20 2.59 2.64
C SER A 247 -8.87 4.08 2.55
N GLN A 248 -8.18 4.61 3.55
CA GLN A 248 -7.65 5.97 3.47
C GLN A 248 -6.61 6.06 2.37
N ALA A 249 -6.46 7.26 1.78
CA ALA A 249 -5.42 7.53 0.80
C ALA A 249 -4.05 7.07 1.32
N GLN A 250 -3.38 6.24 0.54
CA GLN A 250 -2.08 5.71 0.90
C GLN A 250 -1.07 6.87 0.96
N ARG A 251 -0.21 6.82 1.95
CA ARG A 251 0.92 7.75 2.05
C ARG A 251 1.91 7.45 0.94
N HIS A 252 2.61 8.47 0.50
CA HIS A 252 3.69 8.32 -0.48
C HIS A 252 5.01 7.88 0.15
N TYR A 253 5.15 8.03 1.47
CA TYR A 253 6.36 7.73 2.22
C TYR A 253 6.03 7.07 3.55
N LYS A 254 6.86 6.10 3.94
CA LYS A 254 6.80 5.52 5.28
C LYS A 254 7.10 6.60 6.31
N ARG A 255 6.39 6.55 7.42
CA ARG A 255 6.63 7.39 8.59
C ARG A 255 7.05 6.53 9.75
N GLU A 256 8.00 7.02 10.50
CA GLU A 256 8.46 6.39 11.73
C GLU A 256 8.32 7.37 12.89
N PHE A 257 8.07 6.82 14.08
CA PHE A 257 8.12 7.57 15.31
C PHE A 257 9.58 7.96 15.57
N PHE A 258 9.82 9.25 15.73
CA PHE A 258 11.16 9.79 15.81
C PHE A 258 11.17 10.97 16.77
N GLU A 259 11.48 10.73 18.05
CA GLU A 259 11.53 11.78 19.04
C GLU A 259 12.94 12.37 19.13
N ARG A 260 13.09 13.59 18.64
CA ARG A 260 14.34 14.36 18.70
C ARG A 260 14.04 15.85 18.85
N GLU A 261 14.89 16.53 19.60
CA GLU A 261 14.89 17.98 19.58
C GLU A 261 15.36 18.47 18.20
N CYS A 262 14.79 19.56 17.73
CA CYS A 262 15.14 20.18 16.48
C CYS A 262 15.11 21.70 16.59
N LEU A 263 15.83 22.35 15.71
CA LEU A 263 15.77 23.80 15.52
C LEU A 263 15.00 24.09 14.24
N PHE A 264 14.29 25.19 14.19
CA PHE A 264 13.62 25.64 12.99
C PHE A 264 13.50 27.16 12.94
N ASP A 265 13.54 27.72 11.75
CA ASP A 265 13.46 29.13 11.45
C ASP A 265 12.25 29.45 10.59
N ALA A 266 11.75 30.68 10.66
CA ALA A 266 10.77 31.14 9.70
C ALA A 266 11.43 31.28 8.31
N ALA A 267 10.73 30.84 7.27
CA ALA A 267 11.18 31.02 5.89
C ALA A 267 10.10 31.68 5.05
N ARG A 268 10.51 32.38 4.00
CA ARG A 268 9.61 33.00 3.02
C ARG A 268 10.10 32.76 1.60
N VAL A 269 9.19 32.73 0.66
CA VAL A 269 9.56 32.63 -0.76
C VAL A 269 10.30 33.88 -1.20
N ASN A 270 11.39 33.73 -1.88
CA ASN A 270 12.13 34.80 -2.53
C ASN A 270 11.53 35.06 -3.92
N GLU A 271 10.57 35.99 -3.98
CA GLU A 271 9.85 36.32 -5.22
C GLU A 271 10.78 36.88 -6.33
N ASN A 272 11.95 37.39 -5.95
CA ASN A 272 12.91 37.98 -6.87
C ASN A 272 14.06 37.03 -7.23
N ALA A 273 14.04 35.77 -6.79
CA ALA A 273 15.10 34.84 -7.03
C ALA A 273 15.29 34.57 -8.55
N LYS A 274 16.51 34.79 -9.06
CA LYS A 274 16.90 34.42 -10.41
C LYS A 274 17.21 32.93 -10.46
N LYS A 275 17.29 32.39 -11.68
CA LYS A 275 17.66 30.99 -11.89
C LYS A 275 19.07 30.71 -11.30
N GLY A 276 19.15 29.87 -10.28
CA GLY A 276 20.38 29.53 -9.55
C GLY A 276 20.53 30.23 -8.20
N GLU A 277 19.63 31.13 -7.82
CA GLU A 277 19.56 31.71 -6.48
C GLU A 277 18.61 30.94 -5.57
N ASP A 278 18.76 31.13 -4.26
CA ASP A 278 17.92 30.46 -3.27
C ASP A 278 16.46 30.91 -3.39
N LYS A 279 15.57 29.95 -3.55
CA LYS A 279 14.13 30.17 -3.66
C LYS A 279 13.50 30.64 -2.35
N PHE A 280 14.19 30.48 -1.24
CA PHE A 280 13.68 30.80 0.08
C PHE A 280 14.68 31.68 0.83
N ILE A 281 14.18 32.65 1.56
CA ILE A 281 14.92 33.49 2.50
C ILE A 281 14.57 32.96 3.89
N VAL A 282 15.58 32.49 4.61
CA VAL A 282 15.45 32.01 5.98
C VAL A 282 15.74 33.16 6.96
N SER A 283 15.00 33.23 8.05
CA SER A 283 15.20 34.23 9.12
C SER A 283 16.39 33.81 9.99
N ASP A 284 17.10 34.76 10.55
CA ASP A 284 18.20 34.51 11.50
C ASP A 284 17.72 34.14 12.90
N LYS A 285 16.41 33.98 13.10
CA LYS A 285 15.83 33.70 14.42
C LYS A 285 15.47 32.23 14.54
N GLU A 286 16.29 31.49 15.24
CA GLU A 286 16.07 30.08 15.56
C GLU A 286 15.01 29.89 16.66
N TYR A 287 14.22 28.82 16.51
CA TYR A 287 13.25 28.37 17.47
C TYR A 287 13.44 26.90 17.77
N GLU A 288 13.16 26.51 19.00
CA GLU A 288 13.24 25.13 19.46
C GLU A 288 11.91 24.39 19.24
N GLY A 289 12.02 23.14 18.87
CA GLY A 289 10.91 22.22 18.72
C GLY A 289 11.31 20.78 18.97
N LYS A 290 10.32 19.90 19.10
CA LYS A 290 10.52 18.47 19.22
C LYS A 290 9.86 17.75 18.04
N ILE A 291 10.64 17.04 17.23
CA ILE A 291 10.09 16.16 16.21
C ILE A 291 9.49 14.93 16.90
N THR A 292 8.32 14.52 16.47
CA THR A 292 7.63 13.33 16.99
C THR A 292 7.51 12.22 15.97
N ASN A 293 7.54 12.54 14.70
CA ASN A 293 7.62 11.57 13.60
C ASN A 293 8.22 12.22 12.36
N ILE A 294 8.84 11.39 11.53
CA ILE A 294 9.50 11.82 10.30
C ILE A 294 9.23 10.84 9.15
N SER A 295 9.29 11.34 7.94
CA SER A 295 9.28 10.61 6.67
C SER A 295 10.06 11.38 5.62
N ALA A 296 10.40 10.76 4.49
CA ALA A 296 11.06 11.45 3.38
C ALA A 296 10.22 12.58 2.74
N GLY A 297 8.93 12.69 3.07
CA GLY A 297 8.05 13.76 2.58
C GLY A 297 7.68 14.81 3.62
N GLY A 298 8.13 14.69 4.87
CA GLY A 298 7.79 15.64 5.93
C GLY A 298 7.91 15.11 7.33
N CYS A 299 7.67 15.98 8.30
CA CYS A 299 7.75 15.66 9.73
C CYS A 299 6.60 16.30 10.52
N CYS A 300 6.52 15.95 11.79
CA CYS A 300 5.66 16.61 12.77
C CYS A 300 6.52 17.19 13.89
N ILE A 301 6.41 18.50 14.11
CA ILE A 301 7.14 19.23 15.16
C ILE A 301 6.15 19.69 16.23
N GLN A 302 6.47 19.45 17.49
CA GLN A 302 5.79 20.05 18.64
C GLN A 302 6.54 21.28 19.11
N THR A 303 5.82 22.40 19.30
CA THR A 303 6.35 23.66 19.79
C THR A 303 5.30 24.42 20.61
N THR A 304 5.75 25.39 21.39
CA THR A 304 4.87 26.33 22.11
C THR A 304 4.53 27.58 21.29
N LEU A 305 5.19 27.74 20.15
CA LEU A 305 5.03 28.94 19.32
C LEU A 305 3.71 28.93 18.54
N PRO A 306 2.98 30.04 18.48
CA PRO A 306 1.72 30.14 17.75
C PRO A 306 1.94 30.34 16.25
N ILE A 307 2.35 29.28 15.55
CA ILE A 307 2.63 29.33 14.11
C ILE A 307 1.37 28.91 13.33
N LYS A 308 1.09 29.62 12.23
CA LYS A 308 -0.09 29.40 11.40
C LYS A 308 0.18 28.40 10.26
N GLU A 309 -0.89 27.82 9.74
CA GLU A 309 -0.84 26.99 8.52
C GLU A 309 -0.38 27.82 7.31
N LYS A 310 0.16 27.13 6.30
CA LYS A 310 0.68 27.68 5.04
C LYS A 310 1.95 28.55 5.18
N GLN A 311 2.52 28.67 6.37
CA GLN A 311 3.83 29.29 6.56
C GLN A 311 4.93 28.32 6.18
N TYR A 312 6.03 28.85 5.63
CA TYR A 312 7.26 28.10 5.35
C TYR A 312 8.18 28.18 6.57
N ILE A 313 8.87 27.09 6.82
CA ILE A 313 9.91 27.00 7.84
C ILE A 313 11.11 26.25 7.27
N SER A 314 12.26 26.57 7.80
CA SER A 314 13.51 25.82 7.61
C SER A 314 13.70 24.95 8.83
N VAL A 315 13.87 23.63 8.65
CA VAL A 315 14.02 22.66 9.73
C VAL A 315 15.45 22.16 9.75
N HIS A 316 16.09 22.27 10.89
CA HIS A 316 17.41 21.76 11.15
C HIS A 316 17.33 20.49 12.03
N LEU A 317 18.00 19.43 11.61
CA LEU A 317 17.96 18.10 12.22
C LEU A 317 19.34 17.73 12.79
N PRO A 318 19.68 18.19 14.01
CA PRO A 318 20.97 17.86 14.60
C PRO A 318 21.12 16.35 14.82
N ASP A 319 22.35 15.87 14.79
CA ASP A 319 22.71 14.47 15.08
C ASP A 319 22.08 13.41 14.15
N THR A 320 21.59 13.83 12.98
CA THR A 320 21.01 12.90 11.99
C THR A 320 21.94 12.61 10.81
N GLY A 321 23.05 13.34 10.71
CA GLY A 321 23.94 13.34 9.55
C GLY A 321 23.34 14.08 8.33
N ILE A 322 22.33 14.93 8.58
CA ILE A 322 21.76 15.86 7.59
C ILE A 322 22.29 17.24 7.95
N GLU A 323 23.21 17.74 7.13
CA GLU A 323 23.87 19.03 7.35
C GLU A 323 23.08 20.21 6.80
N GLU A 324 22.25 19.97 5.80
CA GLU A 324 21.44 21.00 5.16
C GLU A 324 20.14 21.30 5.94
N ASN A 325 19.69 22.53 5.85
CA ASN A 325 18.39 22.95 6.33
C ASN A 325 17.30 22.54 5.32
N ILE A 326 16.25 21.87 5.83
CA ILE A 326 15.16 21.37 4.99
C ILE A 326 14.01 22.36 5.01
N ILE A 327 13.67 22.92 3.86
CA ILE A 327 12.52 23.81 3.74
C ILE A 327 11.23 23.00 3.67
N GLY A 328 10.27 23.37 4.52
CA GLY A 328 8.96 22.76 4.57
C GLY A 328 7.84 23.80 4.71
N ILE A 329 6.63 23.40 4.28
CA ILE A 329 5.42 24.18 4.47
C ILE A 329 4.54 23.53 5.54
N ILE A 330 4.00 24.32 6.44
CA ILE A 330 3.05 23.85 7.46
C ILE A 330 1.70 23.62 6.80
N ARG A 331 1.29 22.37 6.69
CA ARG A 331 0.02 21.96 6.09
C ARG A 331 -1.13 21.98 7.06
N ARG A 332 -0.84 21.70 8.34
CA ARG A 332 -1.85 21.65 9.40
C ARG A 332 -1.21 21.95 10.74
N THR A 333 -1.94 22.65 11.58
CA THR A 333 -1.62 22.84 13.01
C THR A 333 -2.70 22.20 13.88
N ARG A 334 -2.31 21.59 14.99
CA ARG A 334 -3.24 21.02 15.96
C ARG A 334 -2.79 21.35 17.38
N ARG A 335 -3.70 21.89 18.18
CA ARG A 335 -3.44 22.14 19.60
C ARG A 335 -3.50 20.81 20.36
N LEU A 336 -2.48 20.55 21.15
CA LEU A 336 -2.38 19.38 22.01
C LEU A 336 -2.98 19.67 23.39
N PRO A 337 -3.40 18.64 24.16
CA PRO A 337 -3.87 18.82 25.53
C PRO A 337 -2.83 19.48 26.45
N THR A 338 -1.55 19.33 26.14
CA THR A 338 -0.41 19.96 26.83
C THR A 338 -0.28 21.46 26.58
N GLY A 339 -1.15 22.08 25.77
CA GLY A 339 -1.05 23.47 25.34
C GLY A 339 -0.08 23.72 24.19
N LYS A 340 0.79 22.78 23.85
CA LYS A 340 1.69 22.84 22.69
C LYS A 340 0.92 22.73 21.38
N LEU A 341 1.54 23.19 20.28
CA LEU A 341 1.08 22.97 18.93
C LEU A 341 1.85 21.82 18.26
N ALA A 342 1.14 20.95 17.56
CA ALA A 342 1.72 19.99 16.64
C ALA A 342 1.63 20.57 15.22
N LEU A 343 2.76 20.82 14.60
CA LEU A 343 2.91 21.35 13.25
C LEU A 343 3.15 20.18 12.30
N HIS A 344 2.24 19.95 11.37
CA HIS A 344 2.41 18.95 10.30
C HIS A 344 3.06 19.63 9.10
N ILE A 345 4.30 19.28 8.84
CA ILE A 345 5.16 19.94 7.85
C ILE A 345 5.34 19.00 6.67
N GLN A 346 5.17 19.53 5.46
CA GLN A 346 5.52 18.88 4.21
C GLN A 346 6.81 19.50 3.67
N PHE A 347 7.82 18.70 3.42
CA PHE A 347 9.06 19.15 2.80
C PHE A 347 8.80 19.61 1.36
N GLN A 348 9.37 20.76 1.01
CA GLN A 348 9.22 21.38 -0.31
C GLN A 348 10.53 21.37 -1.09
N ASP A 349 11.62 21.59 -0.40
CA ASP A 349 12.96 21.54 -0.97
C ASP A 349 13.83 20.70 -0.05
N ILE A 350 14.28 19.56 -0.56
CA ILE A 350 15.10 18.58 0.14
C ILE A 350 16.01 17.88 -0.88
N SER A 351 17.29 17.83 -0.60
CA SER A 351 18.25 17.13 -1.44
C SER A 351 18.03 15.62 -1.45
N LEU A 352 18.52 14.93 -2.46
CA LEU A 352 18.49 13.46 -2.50
C LEU A 352 19.30 12.87 -1.34
N GLN A 353 20.39 13.51 -0.93
CA GLN A 353 21.23 13.05 0.17
C GLN A 353 20.47 13.11 1.50
N ALA A 354 19.85 14.24 1.83
CA ALA A 354 19.02 14.38 3.03
C ALA A 354 17.84 13.41 3.02
N LYS A 355 17.19 13.25 1.87
CA LYS A 355 16.10 12.30 1.70
C LYS A 355 16.53 10.86 1.95
N ASN A 356 17.70 10.47 1.44
CA ASN A 356 18.28 9.14 1.66
C ASN A 356 18.64 8.92 3.13
N ARG A 357 19.17 9.93 3.80
CA ARG A 357 19.43 9.89 5.25
C ARG A 357 18.14 9.67 6.06
N ILE A 358 17.07 10.37 5.70
CA ILE A 358 15.75 10.16 6.33
C ILE A 358 15.25 8.73 6.10
N TYR A 359 15.42 8.17 4.91
CA TYR A 359 15.05 6.77 4.66
C TYR A 359 15.83 5.80 5.55
N ILE A 360 17.14 5.98 5.68
CA ILE A 360 18.00 5.17 6.55
C ILE A 360 17.50 5.24 8.00
N LEU A 361 17.15 6.42 8.50
CA LEU A 361 16.57 6.62 9.83
C LEU A 361 15.21 5.93 9.98
N VAL A 362 14.31 6.09 9.01
CA VAL A 362 12.93 5.54 9.01
C VAL A 362 12.94 4.02 8.94
N TYR A 363 13.84 3.43 8.19
CA TYR A 363 13.99 1.99 8.04
C TYR A 363 14.96 1.37 9.05
N LYS A 364 15.62 2.19 9.89
CA LYS A 364 16.58 1.76 10.92
C LYS A 364 17.75 0.98 10.34
N TYR A 365 18.22 1.38 9.16
CA TYR A 365 19.42 0.84 8.57
C TYR A 365 20.64 1.51 9.21
N GLU A 366 21.75 0.80 9.30
CA GLU A 366 22.97 1.40 9.84
C GLU A 366 23.54 2.47 8.90
N LEU A 367 23.98 3.57 9.48
CA LEU A 367 24.57 4.72 8.77
C LEU A 367 25.97 4.41 8.25
#